data_9c17166556be0c7854d510b15ba2ac7a
#
_entry.id   9c17166556be0c7854d510b15ba2ac7a
#
_cell.length_a   1.000
_cell.length_b   1.000
_cell.length_c   1.000
_cell.angle_alpha   90.00
_cell.angle_beta   90.00
_cell.angle_gamma   90.00
#
_symmetry.space_group_name_H-M   'P 1'
#
loop_
_entity.id
_entity.type
_entity.pdbx_description
1 polymer ?
#
loop_
_entity_poly.entity_id
_entity_poly.type
_entity_poly.pdbx_seq_one_letter_code
_entity_poly.pdbx_strand_id
1 'polypeptide(L)' 'MQIYLYQLRKEKGITQKELAQKLGISETAYRQKEKGQSNFTQDEMFFLRSFFDKPLQDIFLPRKSPKQ' A
#
# COMPACT_ATOMS: atom_id res chain seq x y z
N MET A 1 1.20 0.07 -10.51
CA MET A 1 1.96 0.30 -9.28
C MET A 1 1.28 1.34 -8.42
N GLN A 2 1.28 1.13 -7.12
CA GLN A 2 0.72 2.11 -6.19
C GLN A 2 1.79 3.16 -5.89
N ILE A 3 1.91 4.11 -6.78
CA ILE A 3 3.03 5.05 -6.74
C ILE A 3 2.95 6.00 -5.54
N TYR A 4 1.75 6.40 -5.11
CA TYR A 4 1.63 7.28 -3.94
C TYR A 4 2.07 6.55 -2.67
N LEU A 5 1.68 5.29 -2.54
CA LEU A 5 2.10 4.48 -1.40
C LEU A 5 3.62 4.30 -1.41
N TYR A 6 4.18 4.03 -2.56
CA TYR A 6 5.64 3.90 -2.71
C TYR A 6 6.32 5.18 -2.22
N GLN A 7 5.85 6.34 -2.67
CA GLN A 7 6.46 7.62 -2.31
C GLN A 7 6.35 7.88 -0.81
N LEU A 8 5.19 7.62 -0.22
CA LEU A 8 5.00 7.82 1.21
C LEU A 8 5.92 6.91 2.02
N ARG A 9 6.07 5.67 1.58
CA ARG A 9 6.96 4.73 2.24
C ARG A 9 8.40 5.22 2.18
N LYS A 10 8.83 5.69 1.02
CA LYS A 10 10.20 6.20 0.84
C LYS A 10 10.43 7.44 1.68
N GLU A 11 9.44 8.32 1.77
CA GLU A 11 9.57 9.53 2.58
C GLU A 11 9.75 9.21 4.05
N LYS A 12 9.11 8.15 4.53
CA LYS A 12 9.29 7.72 5.92
C LYS A 12 10.55 6.89 6.13
N GLY A 13 11.25 6.54 5.04
CA GLY A 13 12.46 5.75 5.14
C GLY A 13 12.21 4.31 5.56
N ILE A 14 11.07 3.75 5.19
CA ILE A 14 10.67 2.40 5.58
C ILE A 14 10.85 1.46 4.41
N THR A 15 11.45 0.30 4.68
CA THR A 15 11.61 -0.73 3.65
C THR A 15 10.29 -1.48 3.45
N GLN A 16 10.20 -2.18 2.32
CA GLN A 16 9.06 -3.04 2.06
C GLN A 16 8.91 -4.12 3.13
N LYS A 17 10.05 -4.66 3.57
CA LYS A 17 10.05 -5.68 4.61
C LYS A 17 9.48 -5.14 5.92
N GLU A 18 9.89 -3.94 6.30
CA GLU A 18 9.42 -3.33 7.54
C GLU A 18 7.91 -3.08 7.50
N LEU A 19 7.43 -2.56 6.38
CA LEU A 19 6.00 -2.28 6.28
C LEU A 19 5.19 -3.58 6.21
N ALA A 20 5.72 -4.60 5.54
CA ALA A 20 5.09 -5.91 5.51
C ALA A 20 4.92 -6.46 6.92
N GLN A 21 5.97 -6.33 7.74
CA GLN A 21 5.90 -6.79 9.13
C GLN A 21 4.81 -6.08 9.91
N LYS A 22 4.68 -4.78 9.70
CA LYS A 22 3.63 -4.00 10.38
C LYS A 22 2.24 -4.44 9.96
N LEU A 23 2.10 -4.87 8.72
CA LEU A 23 0.82 -5.35 8.19
C LEU A 23 0.57 -6.81 8.51
N GLY A 24 1.58 -7.54 9.02
CA GLY A 24 1.43 -8.94 9.32
C GLY A 24 1.45 -9.84 8.09
N ILE A 25 2.11 -9.43 7.03
CA ILE A 25 2.19 -10.22 5.80
C ILE A 25 3.67 -10.38 5.41
N SER A 26 3.92 -11.28 4.46
CA SER A 26 5.28 -11.49 3.99
C SER A 26 5.74 -10.33 3.12
N GLU A 27 7.04 -10.18 3.01
CA GLU A 27 7.61 -9.15 2.14
C GLU A 27 7.20 -9.38 0.69
N THR A 28 7.16 -10.62 0.25
CA THR A 28 6.75 -10.95 -1.12
C THR A 28 5.30 -10.53 -1.36
N ALA A 29 4.42 -10.81 -0.39
CA ALA A 29 3.02 -10.42 -0.51
C ALA A 29 2.89 -8.90 -0.58
N TYR A 30 3.62 -8.17 0.28
CA TYR A 30 3.57 -6.72 0.26
C TYR A 30 4.06 -6.18 -1.09
N ARG A 31 5.17 -6.74 -1.59
CA ARG A 31 5.74 -6.28 -2.85
C ARG A 31 4.75 -6.41 -3.99
N GLN A 32 4.02 -7.54 -4.03
CA GLN A 32 3.02 -7.75 -5.05
C GLN A 32 1.89 -6.74 -4.96
N LYS A 33 1.49 -6.41 -3.72
CA LYS A 33 0.42 -5.43 -3.51
C LYS A 33 0.85 -4.03 -3.92
N GLU A 34 2.08 -3.65 -3.59
CA GLU A 34 2.58 -2.34 -3.98
C GLU A 34 2.72 -2.23 -5.50
N LYS A 35 3.06 -3.33 -6.16
CA LYS A 35 3.14 -3.34 -7.63
C LYS A 35 1.79 -3.34 -8.32
N GLY A 36 0.73 -3.60 -7.57
CA GLY A 36 -0.61 -3.68 -8.16
C GLY A 36 -0.98 -5.06 -8.66
N GLN A 37 -0.18 -6.08 -8.35
CA GLN A 37 -0.47 -7.45 -8.75
C GLN A 37 -1.47 -8.12 -7.82
N SER A 38 -1.60 -7.61 -6.60
CA SER A 38 -2.59 -8.07 -5.63
C SER A 38 -3.23 -6.85 -5.00
N ASN A 39 -4.39 -7.04 -4.42
CA ASN A 39 -5.11 -5.96 -3.76
C ASN A 39 -4.78 -5.95 -2.27
N PHE A 40 -4.76 -4.75 -1.69
CA PHE A 40 -4.72 -4.63 -0.24
C PHE A 40 -6.10 -4.98 0.31
N THR A 41 -6.13 -5.60 1.48
CA THR A 41 -7.38 -5.85 2.18
C THR A 41 -7.87 -4.55 2.81
N GLN A 42 -9.13 -4.54 3.20
CA GLN A 42 -9.72 -3.37 3.85
C GLN A 42 -8.98 -3.06 5.16
N ASP A 43 -8.65 -4.08 5.94
CA ASP A 43 -7.92 -3.89 7.19
C ASP A 43 -6.54 -3.31 6.95
N GLU A 44 -5.85 -3.78 5.90
CA GLU A 44 -4.54 -3.27 5.54
C GLU A 44 -4.64 -1.80 5.13
N MET A 45 -5.66 -1.46 4.37
CA MET A 45 -5.85 -0.08 3.93
C MET A 45 -6.13 0.85 5.11
N PHE A 46 -6.94 0.42 6.06
CA PHE A 46 -7.22 1.21 7.26
C PHE A 46 -5.96 1.39 8.10
N PHE A 47 -5.14 0.35 8.21
CA PHE A 47 -3.87 0.48 8.92
C PHE A 47 -2.99 1.53 8.26
N LEU A 48 -2.85 1.47 6.94
CA LEU A 48 -2.00 2.39 6.21
C LEU A 48 -2.51 3.83 6.29
N ARG A 49 -3.83 3.99 6.26
CA ARG A 49 -4.44 5.31 6.43
C ARG A 49 -4.02 5.95 7.75
N SER A 50 -4.08 5.19 8.83
CA SER A 50 -3.66 5.69 10.14
C SER A 50 -2.16 5.88 10.20
N PHE A 51 -1.41 4.92 9.66
CA PHE A 51 0.04 4.94 9.75
C PHE A 51 0.64 6.14 9.03
N PHE A 52 0.12 6.47 7.85
CA PHE A 52 0.61 7.61 7.08
C PHE A 52 -0.15 8.90 7.38
N ASP A 53 -1.24 8.81 8.13
CA ASP A 53 -2.08 9.96 8.47
C ASP A 53 -2.52 10.70 7.21
N LYS A 54 -3.03 9.95 6.26
CA LYS A 54 -3.51 10.47 4.97
C LYS A 54 -4.79 9.76 4.59
N PRO A 55 -5.69 10.43 3.86
CA PRO A 55 -6.89 9.74 3.38
C PRO A 55 -6.51 8.70 2.34
N LEU A 56 -7.39 7.72 2.15
CA LEU A 56 -7.10 6.61 1.24
C LEU A 56 -6.79 7.06 -0.17
N GLN A 57 -7.45 8.11 -0.65
CA GLN A 57 -7.22 8.59 -2.01
C GLN A 57 -5.83 9.19 -2.21
N ASP A 58 -5.14 9.53 -1.12
CA ASP A 58 -3.77 10.04 -1.18
C ASP A 58 -2.74 8.93 -1.04
N ILE A 59 -3.18 7.71 -0.74
CA ILE A 59 -2.30 6.56 -0.57
C ILE A 59 -2.42 5.59 -1.73
N PHE A 60 -3.64 5.41 -2.22
CA PHE A 60 -3.91 4.39 -3.24
C PHE A 60 -4.48 5.02 -4.50
N LEU A 61 -3.96 4.57 -5.64
CA LEU A 61 -4.55 4.94 -6.92
C LEU A 61 -5.81 4.12 -7.14
N PRO A 62 -6.86 4.72 -7.70
CA PRO A 62 -8.05 3.95 -8.02
C PRO A 62 -7.73 2.92 -9.08
N ARG A 63 -8.36 1.77 -8.99
CA ARG A 63 -8.20 0.74 -10.00
C ARG A 63 -8.97 1.15 -11.24
N LYS A 64 -8.33 0.98 -12.37
CA LYS A 64 -8.99 1.26 -13.61
C LYS A 64 -10.01 0.18 -13.88
N SER A 65 -11.26 0.57 -14.08
CA SER A 65 -12.27 -0.38 -14.48
C SER A 65 -12.06 -0.73 -15.94
N PRO A 66 -12.09 -1.99 -16.25
CA PRO A 66 -12.05 -2.35 -17.65
C PRO A 66 -13.31 -1.86 -18.30
N LYS A 67 -13.64 -1.37 -18.74
CA LYS A 67 -14.72 -0.86 -19.11
C LYS A 67 -15.72 -0.41 -18.72
N GLN A 68 -15.99 -0.17 -18.54
CA GLN A 68 -16.94 0.21 -18.36
C GLN A 68 -17.28 0.75 -19.12
#